data_23bc0a0ecd90ff48fabc890b7e8dc4f7
#
_entry.id   23bc0a0ecd90ff48fabc890b7e8dc4f7
#
_cell.length_a   1.000
_cell.length_b   1.000
_cell.length_c   1.000
_cell.angle_alpha   90.00
_cell.angle_beta   90.00
_cell.angle_gamma   90.00
#
_symmetry.space_group_name_H-M   'P 1'
#
loop_
_entity.id
_entity.type
_entity.pdbx_description
1 polymer ?
#
loop_
_entity_poly.entity_id
_entity_poly.type
_entity_poly.pdbx_seq_one_letter_code
_entity_poly.pdbx_strand_id
1 'polypeptide(L)'
;PSKQTNKIKVFGMKDEFKTDTAGIIDYTNNAYGIAYVHEDEAIKLGNSKGWYAGIVNNRFKLKDIGKSKEEQNMLKVGIFKKMSPSKDHNGKLTWTIAGEGFVGLNNMERRYLVVDDIFHAKSNFYTYGLGLKNEIGYDIRTSERTSIRPYAALDMEYGRFSGIKEHDGEIRLEVDSNDYYSIKPELGVEFKYKQPIGVRTTFTASLGAAYENELGKVGDADNKARVRYTNADWFNIRG
;
A
#
# COMPACT_ATOMS: atom_id res chain seq x y z
N PRO A 1 26.73 18.09 -6.45
CA PRO A 1 26.55 17.67 -5.07
C PRO A 1 25.11 17.18 -4.84
N SER A 2 24.96 16.16 -4.02
CA SER A 2 23.69 15.59 -3.64
C SER A 2 23.50 15.71 -2.13
N LYS A 3 22.26 15.78 -1.71
CA LYS A 3 21.87 15.74 -0.32
C LYS A 3 21.24 14.39 -0.02
N GLN A 4 21.76 13.72 0.98
CA GLN A 4 21.24 12.43 1.41
C GLN A 4 20.30 12.60 2.58
N THR A 5 19.16 11.96 2.52
CA THR A 5 18.21 11.90 3.63
C THR A 5 17.85 10.46 3.92
N ASN A 6 17.67 10.17 5.21
CA ASN A 6 17.19 8.89 5.69
C ASN A 6 15.90 9.12 6.47
N LYS A 7 14.90 8.34 6.17
CA LYS A 7 13.56 8.49 6.75
C LYS A 7 13.09 7.17 7.34
N ILE A 8 12.49 7.26 8.49
CA ILE A 8 11.69 6.14 9.02
C ILE A 8 10.22 6.52 8.87
N LYS A 9 9.48 5.69 8.15
CA LYS A 9 8.06 5.87 7.92
C LYS A 9 7.29 4.83 8.70
N VAL A 10 6.40 5.28 9.58
CA VAL A 10 5.44 4.43 10.27
C VAL A 10 4.05 4.80 9.76
N PHE A 11 3.26 3.83 9.37
CA PHE A 11 1.95 4.15 8.80
C PHE A 11 0.90 3.15 9.23
N GLY A 12 -0.33 3.65 9.27
CA GLY A 12 -1.52 2.83 9.38
C GLY A 12 -2.47 3.17 8.23
N MET A 13 -3.24 2.19 7.78
CA MET A 13 -4.14 2.36 6.67
C MET A 13 -5.38 1.51 6.88
N LYS A 14 -6.54 2.05 6.51
CA LYS A 14 -7.79 1.33 6.49
C LYS A 14 -8.35 1.35 5.08
N ASP A 15 -8.56 0.19 4.50
CA ASP A 15 -9.17 0.00 3.19
C ASP A 15 -10.54 -0.63 3.36
N GLU A 16 -11.51 -0.13 2.59
CA GLU A 16 -12.80 -0.78 2.42
C GLU A 16 -12.95 -1.18 0.95
N PHE A 17 -13.21 -2.44 0.73
CA PHE A 17 -13.48 -2.99 -0.59
C PHE A 17 -14.96 -3.33 -0.70
N LYS A 18 -15.62 -2.74 -1.69
CA LYS A 18 -17.03 -2.98 -2.00
C LYS A 18 -17.17 -3.31 -3.47
N THR A 19 -18.02 -4.27 -3.78
CA THR A 19 -18.27 -4.66 -5.17
C THR A 19 -19.76 -4.94 -5.37
N ASP A 20 -20.27 -4.59 -6.55
CA ASP A 20 -21.63 -4.93 -6.97
C ASP A 20 -21.68 -6.24 -7.73
N THR A 21 -20.55 -6.88 -7.96
CA THR A 21 -20.47 -8.15 -8.69
C THR A 21 -20.91 -9.30 -7.80
N ALA A 22 -21.88 -10.06 -8.28
CA ALA A 22 -22.39 -11.24 -7.57
C ALA A 22 -21.29 -12.31 -7.42
N GLY A 23 -21.20 -12.91 -6.24
CA GLY A 23 -20.24 -13.97 -5.94
C GLY A 23 -18.89 -13.46 -5.42
N ILE A 24 -18.68 -12.14 -5.37
CA ILE A 24 -17.47 -11.53 -4.80
C ILE A 24 -17.81 -10.94 -3.45
N ILE A 25 -16.96 -11.22 -2.45
CA ILE A 25 -17.19 -10.82 -1.07
C ILE A 25 -16.52 -9.50 -0.79
N ASP A 26 -17.26 -8.56 -0.20
CA ASP A 26 -16.71 -7.31 0.33
C ASP A 26 -15.78 -7.61 1.51
N TYR A 27 -14.76 -6.75 1.70
CA TYR A 27 -13.87 -6.89 2.85
C TYR A 27 -13.38 -5.53 3.35
N THR A 28 -12.88 -5.53 4.58
CA THR A 28 -12.12 -4.43 5.15
C THR A 28 -10.69 -4.90 5.41
N ASN A 29 -9.74 -4.01 5.24
CA ASN A 29 -8.33 -4.23 5.53
C ASN A 29 -7.81 -3.16 6.48
N ASN A 30 -7.13 -3.59 7.54
CA ASN A 30 -6.33 -2.71 8.37
C ASN A 30 -4.87 -3.07 8.17
N ALA A 31 -4.07 -2.10 7.76
CA ALA A 31 -2.65 -2.27 7.51
C ALA A 31 -1.83 -1.42 8.46
N TYR A 32 -0.75 -1.99 8.96
CA TYR A 32 0.27 -1.28 9.74
C TYR A 32 1.63 -1.59 9.16
N GLY A 33 2.48 -0.59 9.08
CA GLY A 33 3.79 -0.83 8.53
C GLY A 33 4.83 0.14 9.03
N ILE A 34 6.08 -0.26 8.81
CA ILE A 34 7.26 0.55 9.04
C ILE A 34 8.19 0.37 7.86
N ALA A 35 8.76 1.46 7.37
CA ALA A 35 9.69 1.44 6.26
C ALA A 35 10.87 2.36 6.54
N TYR A 36 12.02 1.95 6.04
CA TYR A 36 13.21 2.78 5.96
C TYR A 36 13.37 3.25 4.52
N VAL A 37 13.57 4.55 4.34
CA VAL A 37 13.73 5.18 3.03
C VAL A 37 15.04 5.96 3.00
N HIS A 38 15.88 5.65 2.01
CA HIS A 38 17.08 6.39 1.70
C HIS A 38 16.88 7.17 0.41
N GLU A 39 17.16 8.45 0.43
CA GLU A 39 16.95 9.33 -0.70
C GLU A 39 18.15 10.23 -0.95
N ASP A 40 18.62 10.27 -2.20
CA ASP A 40 19.63 11.18 -2.69
C ASP A 40 18.99 12.28 -3.55
N GLU A 41 19.02 13.51 -3.08
CA GLU A 41 18.46 14.65 -3.80
C GLU A 41 19.55 15.41 -4.56
N ALA A 42 19.31 15.67 -5.84
CA ALA A 42 20.12 16.59 -6.63
C ALA A 42 19.69 18.02 -6.29
N ILE A 43 20.58 18.78 -5.65
CA ILE A 43 20.26 20.10 -5.07
C ILE A 43 19.73 21.10 -6.10
N LYS A 44 20.28 21.10 -7.34
CA LYS A 44 19.93 22.09 -8.36
C LYS A 44 18.70 21.74 -9.21
N LEU A 45 18.34 20.48 -9.32
CA LEU A 45 17.35 20.03 -10.30
C LEU A 45 16.02 19.60 -9.67
N GLY A 46 15.93 19.54 -8.36
CA GLY A 46 14.74 19.05 -7.67
C GLY A 46 14.44 17.57 -7.96
N ASN A 47 15.41 16.84 -8.48
CA ASN A 47 15.29 15.42 -8.76
C ASN A 47 15.91 14.61 -7.61
N SER A 48 15.35 13.47 -7.34
CA SER A 48 15.91 12.56 -6.35
C SER A 48 15.75 11.11 -6.78
N LYS A 49 16.55 10.25 -6.19
CA LYS A 49 16.47 8.80 -6.35
C LYS A 49 16.78 8.14 -5.02
N GLY A 50 16.31 6.95 -4.84
CA GLY A 50 16.56 6.25 -3.60
C GLY A 50 16.05 4.82 -3.62
N TRP A 51 16.07 4.22 -2.43
CA TRP A 51 15.57 2.90 -2.19
C TRP A 51 14.81 2.86 -0.86
N TYR A 52 14.00 1.85 -0.70
CA TYR A 52 13.28 1.62 0.54
C TYR A 52 13.15 0.14 0.84
N ALA A 53 13.00 -0.15 2.12
CA ALA A 53 12.67 -1.47 2.61
C ALA A 53 11.64 -1.32 3.74
N GLY A 54 10.62 -2.14 3.70
CA GLY A 54 9.54 -2.03 4.67
C GLY A 54 8.88 -3.35 4.98
N ILE A 55 8.23 -3.37 6.13
CA ILE A 55 7.43 -4.49 6.61
C ILE A 55 6.00 -3.98 6.80
N VAL A 56 5.04 -4.72 6.28
CA VAL A 56 3.61 -4.38 6.36
C VAL A 56 2.84 -5.57 6.90
N ASN A 57 1.99 -5.30 7.87
CA ASN A 57 1.01 -6.26 8.35
C ASN A 57 -0.38 -5.85 7.84
N ASN A 58 -1.02 -6.73 7.10
CA ASN A 58 -2.38 -6.54 6.61
C ASN A 58 -3.31 -7.51 7.33
N ARG A 59 -4.45 -7.01 7.78
CA ARG A 59 -5.50 -7.81 8.39
C ARG A 59 -6.80 -7.60 7.64
N PHE A 60 -7.22 -8.62 6.92
CA PHE A 60 -8.45 -8.62 6.13
C PHE A 60 -9.58 -9.27 6.92
N LYS A 61 -10.72 -8.60 6.92
CA LYS A 61 -11.97 -9.17 7.42
C LYS A 61 -12.95 -9.23 6.27
N LEU A 62 -13.37 -10.42 5.92
CA LEU A 62 -14.32 -10.65 4.85
C LEU A 62 -15.74 -10.54 5.40
N LYS A 63 -16.63 -9.93 4.61
CA LYS A 63 -18.03 -9.76 4.97
C LYS A 63 -18.87 -10.94 4.47
N ASP A 64 -18.42 -12.15 4.79
CA ASP A 64 -19.16 -13.37 4.54
C ASP A 64 -19.99 -13.80 5.77
N ILE A 65 -20.80 -14.83 5.63
CA ILE A 65 -21.67 -15.32 6.71
C ILE A 65 -20.82 -15.78 7.91
N GLY A 66 -19.69 -16.42 7.66
CA GLY A 66 -18.79 -16.94 8.68
C GLY A 66 -17.79 -15.93 9.22
N LYS A 67 -17.72 -14.73 8.63
CA LYS A 67 -16.74 -13.67 8.94
C LYS A 67 -15.30 -14.16 8.86
N SER A 68 -14.92 -14.65 7.69
CA SER A 68 -13.57 -15.15 7.41
C SER A 68 -12.52 -14.06 7.58
N LYS A 69 -11.31 -14.45 7.92
CA LYS A 69 -10.19 -13.53 8.20
C LYS A 69 -8.94 -13.97 7.48
N GLU A 70 -8.12 -12.99 7.10
CA GLU A 70 -6.77 -13.21 6.57
C GLU A 70 -5.80 -12.24 7.22
N GLU A 71 -4.62 -12.74 7.58
CA GLU A 71 -3.50 -11.92 8.04
C GLU A 71 -2.32 -12.15 7.12
N GLN A 72 -1.70 -11.05 6.66
CA GLN A 72 -0.55 -11.07 5.78
C GLN A 72 0.56 -10.24 6.39
N ASN A 73 1.75 -10.83 6.48
CA ASN A 73 2.99 -10.13 6.80
C ASN A 73 3.84 -10.05 5.55
N MET A 74 4.18 -8.85 5.12
CA MET A 74 4.83 -8.60 3.85
C MET A 74 6.11 -7.82 4.04
N LEU A 75 7.16 -8.26 3.36
CA LEU A 75 8.40 -7.51 3.20
C LEU A 75 8.41 -6.93 1.79
N LYS A 76 8.68 -5.63 1.69
CA LYS A 76 8.81 -4.91 0.43
C LYS A 76 10.16 -4.23 0.35
N VAL A 77 10.80 -4.34 -0.80
CA VAL A 77 12.05 -3.65 -1.11
C VAL A 77 11.91 -3.01 -2.48
N GLY A 78 12.24 -1.74 -2.58
CA GLY A 78 12.05 -1.01 -3.83
C GLY A 78 13.09 0.05 -4.08
N ILE A 79 13.07 0.54 -5.31
CA ILE A 79 13.85 1.68 -5.78
C ILE A 79 12.91 2.71 -6.38
N PHE A 80 13.27 3.98 -6.29
CA PHE A 80 12.43 5.03 -6.85
C PHE A 80 13.26 6.17 -7.42
N LYS A 81 12.60 6.93 -8.30
CA LYS A 81 13.11 8.18 -8.83
C LYS A 81 11.99 9.21 -8.79
N LYS A 82 12.31 10.39 -8.27
CA LYS A 82 11.42 11.56 -8.25
C LYS A 82 11.96 12.62 -9.19
N MET A 83 11.06 13.22 -9.95
CA MET A 83 11.37 14.30 -10.86
C MET A 83 10.42 15.46 -10.58
N SER A 84 10.96 16.68 -10.64
CA SER A 84 10.16 17.89 -10.45
C SER A 84 10.20 18.73 -11.72
N PRO A 85 9.35 18.41 -12.72
CA PRO A 85 9.40 19.07 -14.02
C PRO A 85 8.92 20.53 -13.98
N SER A 86 8.15 20.90 -12.96
CA SER A 86 7.62 22.25 -12.83
C SER A 86 7.51 22.67 -11.38
N LYS A 87 7.90 23.92 -11.10
CA LYS A 87 7.81 24.54 -9.77
C LYS A 87 7.38 26.00 -9.96
N ASP A 88 6.37 26.42 -9.20
CA ASP A 88 5.94 27.81 -9.17
C ASP A 88 5.99 28.39 -7.74
N HIS A 89 5.47 29.59 -7.52
CA HIS A 89 5.48 30.25 -6.22
C HIS A 89 4.65 29.54 -5.18
N ASN A 90 3.62 28.80 -5.59
CA ASN A 90 2.63 28.20 -4.69
C ASN A 90 2.81 26.71 -4.54
N GLY A 91 3.55 26.05 -5.42
CA GLY A 91 3.65 24.62 -5.36
C GLY A 91 4.72 24.02 -6.26
N LYS A 92 4.77 22.70 -6.24
CA LYS A 92 5.74 21.89 -6.93
C LYS A 92 5.06 20.66 -7.51
N LEU A 93 5.21 20.49 -8.83
CA LEU A 93 4.80 19.25 -9.49
C LEU A 93 5.87 18.19 -9.31
N THR A 94 5.50 17.01 -8.84
CA THR A 94 6.43 15.89 -8.62
C THR A 94 5.91 14.65 -9.32
N TRP A 95 6.78 14.01 -10.08
CA TRP A 95 6.52 12.72 -10.71
C TRP A 95 7.45 11.67 -10.09
N THR A 96 6.85 10.62 -9.55
CA THR A 96 7.57 9.52 -8.90
C THR A 96 7.35 8.23 -9.67
N ILE A 97 8.43 7.53 -9.97
CA ILE A 97 8.41 6.18 -10.52
C ILE A 97 9.11 5.27 -9.53
N ALA A 98 8.48 4.17 -9.16
CA ALA A 98 9.06 3.20 -8.25
C ALA A 98 8.89 1.78 -8.78
N GLY A 99 9.92 0.97 -8.58
CA GLY A 99 9.88 -0.48 -8.82
C GLY A 99 10.12 -1.21 -7.51
N GLU A 100 9.38 -2.28 -7.27
CA GLU A 100 9.36 -2.94 -5.98
C GLU A 100 9.27 -4.45 -6.13
N GLY A 101 9.98 -5.17 -5.27
CA GLY A 101 9.80 -6.59 -5.06
C GLY A 101 9.16 -6.84 -3.70
N PHE A 102 8.34 -7.86 -3.59
CA PHE A 102 7.71 -8.20 -2.33
C PHE A 102 7.58 -9.70 -2.12
N VAL A 103 7.59 -10.08 -0.83
CA VAL A 103 7.26 -11.43 -0.37
C VAL A 103 6.33 -11.30 0.83
N GLY A 104 5.32 -12.15 0.88
CA GLY A 104 4.34 -12.14 1.96
C GLY A 104 4.07 -13.53 2.51
N LEU A 105 3.81 -13.57 3.81
CA LEU A 105 3.30 -14.76 4.52
C LEU A 105 1.83 -14.51 4.81
N ASN A 106 0.97 -15.40 4.36
CA ASN A 106 -0.47 -15.26 4.47
C ASN A 106 -1.04 -16.37 5.33
N ASN A 107 -1.82 -15.99 6.33
CA ASN A 107 -2.59 -16.90 7.17
C ASN A 107 -4.06 -16.55 6.98
N MET A 108 -4.83 -17.50 6.49
CA MET A 108 -6.25 -17.32 6.26
C MET A 108 -7.07 -18.29 7.11
N GLU A 109 -8.08 -17.77 7.78
CA GLU A 109 -9.08 -18.55 8.47
C GLU A 109 -10.40 -18.39 7.74
N ARG A 110 -10.87 -19.47 7.12
CA ARG A 110 -12.16 -19.50 6.47
C ARG A 110 -13.19 -20.11 7.42
N ARG A 111 -14.30 -19.41 7.58
CA ARG A 111 -15.44 -19.88 8.36
C ARG A 111 -16.62 -20.12 7.42
N TYR A 112 -17.29 -21.21 7.59
CA TYR A 112 -18.43 -21.56 6.76
C TYR A 112 -19.53 -22.23 7.58
N LEU A 113 -20.76 -22.10 7.10
CA LEU A 113 -21.94 -22.61 7.75
C LEU A 113 -22.39 -23.89 7.06
N VAL A 114 -22.54 -24.98 7.84
CA VAL A 114 -23.12 -26.22 7.37
C VAL A 114 -24.25 -26.59 8.32
N VAL A 115 -25.48 -26.49 7.83
CA VAL A 115 -26.75 -26.68 8.55
C VAL A 115 -26.86 -25.76 9.75
N ASP A 116 -26.59 -25.55 10.73
CA ASP A 116 -26.62 -24.58 11.84
C ASP A 116 -25.29 -24.47 12.60
N ASP A 117 -24.27 -25.19 12.12
CA ASP A 117 -22.96 -25.19 12.76
C ASP A 117 -21.94 -24.41 11.93
N ILE A 118 -21.07 -23.66 12.62
CA ILE A 118 -19.96 -22.92 12.02
C ILE A 118 -18.71 -23.78 12.08
N PHE A 119 -18.14 -24.05 10.91
CA PHE A 119 -16.88 -24.79 10.78
C PHE A 119 -15.75 -23.85 10.41
N HIS A 120 -14.53 -24.20 10.79
CA HIS A 120 -13.32 -23.43 10.54
C HIS A 120 -12.36 -24.25 9.70
N ALA A 121 -11.69 -23.58 8.76
CA ALA A 121 -10.55 -24.12 8.04
C ALA A 121 -9.44 -23.08 8.01
N LYS A 122 -8.21 -23.49 8.25
CA LYS A 122 -7.04 -22.63 8.23
C LYS A 122 -6.14 -22.96 7.07
N SER A 123 -5.57 -21.95 6.45
CA SER A 123 -4.59 -22.11 5.38
C SER A 123 -3.44 -21.14 5.55
N ASN A 124 -2.24 -21.58 5.14
CA ASN A 124 -1.05 -20.78 5.08
C ASN A 124 -0.49 -20.83 3.67
N PHE A 125 -0.12 -19.69 3.13
CA PHE A 125 0.46 -19.62 1.79
C PHE A 125 1.38 -18.40 1.68
N TYR A 126 2.21 -18.41 0.63
CA TYR A 126 3.12 -17.33 0.32
C TYR A 126 2.63 -16.54 -0.87
N THR A 127 2.89 -15.23 -0.83
CA THR A 127 2.72 -14.34 -1.97
C THR A 127 4.04 -13.67 -2.28
N TYR A 128 4.40 -13.55 -3.55
CA TYR A 128 5.58 -12.81 -3.96
C TYR A 128 5.38 -12.23 -5.35
N GLY A 129 6.11 -11.18 -5.64
CA GLY A 129 5.97 -10.56 -6.94
C GLY A 129 6.75 -9.26 -7.09
N LEU A 130 6.37 -8.55 -8.15
CA LEU A 130 6.96 -7.28 -8.54
C LEU A 130 5.86 -6.24 -8.70
N GLY A 131 6.18 -5.00 -8.36
CA GLY A 131 5.28 -3.87 -8.52
C GLY A 131 5.96 -2.72 -9.24
N LEU A 132 5.16 -1.94 -9.96
CA LEU A 132 5.55 -0.69 -10.58
C LEU A 132 4.54 0.37 -10.19
N LYS A 133 5.03 1.50 -9.70
CA LYS A 133 4.20 2.63 -9.31
C LYS A 133 4.58 3.88 -10.07
N ASN A 134 3.59 4.55 -10.66
CA ASN A 134 3.70 5.88 -11.22
C ASN A 134 2.79 6.82 -10.44
N GLU A 135 3.32 7.94 -10.00
CA GLU A 135 2.54 8.92 -9.26
C GLU A 135 2.91 10.33 -9.66
N ILE A 136 1.90 11.13 -9.98
CA ILE A 136 2.03 12.57 -10.22
C ILE A 136 1.24 13.29 -9.14
N GLY A 137 1.91 14.19 -8.43
CA GLY A 137 1.28 14.98 -7.40
C GLY A 137 1.72 16.44 -7.48
N TYR A 138 0.86 17.32 -7.01
CA TYR A 138 1.15 18.73 -6.94
C TYR A 138 1.11 19.19 -5.48
N ASP A 139 2.29 19.52 -4.93
CA ASP A 139 2.41 20.02 -3.56
C ASP A 139 2.07 21.49 -3.51
N ILE A 140 1.02 21.84 -2.80
CA ILE A 140 0.58 23.20 -2.56
C ILE A 140 0.90 23.58 -1.12
N ARG A 141 1.76 24.59 -0.94
CA ARG A 141 2.09 25.08 0.39
C ARG A 141 0.96 25.95 0.90
N THR A 142 0.34 25.58 2.01
CA THR A 142 -0.76 26.31 2.63
C THR A 142 -0.31 27.18 3.81
N SER A 143 0.81 26.85 4.43
CA SER A 143 1.47 27.64 5.47
C SER A 143 2.93 27.25 5.58
N GLU A 144 3.66 27.81 6.53
CA GLU A 144 5.08 27.45 6.75
C GLU A 144 5.27 25.97 7.06
N ARG A 145 4.28 25.33 7.66
CA ARG A 145 4.38 23.95 8.14
C ARG A 145 3.36 23.00 7.54
N THR A 146 2.44 23.51 6.76
CA THR A 146 1.36 22.70 6.17
C THR A 146 1.39 22.76 4.66
N SER A 147 1.03 21.64 4.06
CA SER A 147 0.82 21.54 2.61
C SER A 147 -0.32 20.58 2.29
N ILE A 148 -0.89 20.76 1.13
CA ILE A 148 -1.90 19.87 0.57
C ILE A 148 -1.40 19.35 -0.76
N ARG A 149 -1.56 18.07 -1.01
CA ARG A 149 -1.06 17.44 -2.23
C ARG A 149 -2.14 16.59 -2.88
N PRO A 150 -2.85 17.11 -3.91
CA PRO A 150 -3.61 16.25 -4.79
C PRO A 150 -2.67 15.42 -5.65
N TYR A 151 -3.03 14.18 -5.93
CA TYR A 151 -2.20 13.29 -6.74
C TYR A 151 -3.05 12.31 -7.54
N ALA A 152 -2.43 11.80 -8.60
CA ALA A 152 -2.92 10.68 -9.38
C ALA A 152 -1.81 9.63 -9.44
N ALA A 153 -2.17 8.37 -9.29
CA ALA A 153 -1.22 7.28 -9.33
C ALA A 153 -1.74 6.12 -10.18
N LEU A 154 -0.82 5.36 -10.71
CA LEU A 154 -1.09 4.10 -11.39
C LEU A 154 -0.15 3.05 -10.81
N ASP A 155 -0.72 2.08 -10.12
CA ASP A 155 -0.01 0.96 -9.54
C ASP A 155 -0.23 -0.28 -10.39
N MET A 156 0.86 -0.92 -10.79
CA MET A 156 0.82 -2.19 -11.52
C MET A 156 1.55 -3.23 -10.68
N GLU A 157 0.94 -4.40 -10.55
CA GLU A 157 1.50 -5.47 -9.76
C GLU A 157 1.36 -6.80 -10.50
N TYR A 158 2.43 -7.57 -10.52
CA TYR A 158 2.42 -8.94 -10.96
C TYR A 158 2.93 -9.81 -9.83
N GLY A 159 2.14 -10.78 -9.45
CA GLY A 159 2.49 -11.64 -8.34
C GLY A 159 2.09 -13.08 -8.56
N ARG A 160 2.56 -13.89 -7.62
CA ARG A 160 2.25 -15.29 -7.58
C ARG A 160 2.01 -15.69 -6.13
N PHE A 161 0.99 -16.47 -5.90
CA PHE A 161 0.79 -17.10 -4.61
C PHE A 161 1.04 -18.60 -4.72
N SER A 162 1.64 -19.18 -3.68
CA SER A 162 1.85 -20.62 -3.57
C SER A 162 0.51 -21.34 -3.43
N GLY A 163 0.50 -22.64 -3.69
CA GLY A 163 -0.69 -23.46 -3.53
C GLY A 163 -1.29 -23.31 -2.14
N ILE A 164 -2.60 -23.14 -2.08
CA ILE A 164 -3.36 -23.00 -0.83
C ILE A 164 -3.85 -24.36 -0.39
N LYS A 165 -3.49 -24.75 0.83
CA LYS A 165 -3.93 -26.01 1.43
C LYS A 165 -4.51 -25.72 2.80
N GLU A 166 -5.81 -25.97 2.95
CA GLU A 166 -6.50 -25.81 4.21
C GLU A 166 -6.18 -26.98 5.17
N HIS A 167 -6.06 -26.67 6.45
CA HIS A 167 -5.83 -27.63 7.51
C HIS A 167 -6.68 -27.25 8.75
N ASP A 168 -6.70 -28.11 9.74
CA ASP A 168 -7.47 -27.91 10.98
C ASP A 168 -8.97 -27.73 10.79
N GLY A 169 -9.53 -28.34 9.72
CA GLY A 169 -10.94 -28.30 9.43
C GLY A 169 -11.50 -29.66 8.97
N GLU A 170 -12.81 -29.87 9.08
CA GLU A 170 -13.48 -31.08 8.59
C GLU A 170 -13.58 -31.10 7.06
N ILE A 171 -13.77 -29.93 6.45
CA ILE A 171 -13.79 -29.75 4.99
C ILE A 171 -12.57 -28.90 4.63
N ARG A 172 -11.72 -29.41 3.78
CA ARG A 172 -10.47 -28.76 3.37
C ARG A 172 -10.51 -28.40 1.90
N LEU A 173 -10.02 -27.20 1.60
CA LEU A 173 -9.79 -26.72 0.25
C LEU A 173 -8.31 -26.79 -0.08
N GLU A 174 -8.00 -27.27 -1.28
CA GLU A 174 -6.66 -27.25 -1.82
C GLU A 174 -6.68 -26.54 -3.18
N VAL A 175 -5.86 -25.52 -3.32
CA VAL A 175 -5.75 -24.72 -4.54
C VAL A 175 -4.30 -24.71 -4.98
N ASP A 176 -4.06 -25.00 -6.27
CA ASP A 176 -2.73 -24.94 -6.86
C ASP A 176 -2.19 -23.52 -6.89
N SER A 177 -0.86 -23.37 -6.96
CA SER A 177 -0.22 -22.07 -7.13
C SER A 177 -0.74 -21.34 -8.36
N ASN A 178 -0.92 -20.04 -8.26
CA ASN A 178 -1.52 -19.22 -9.31
C ASN A 178 -0.86 -17.85 -9.40
N ASP A 179 -0.86 -17.30 -10.60
CA ASP A 179 -0.38 -15.96 -10.89
C ASP A 179 -1.55 -14.97 -10.89
N TYR A 180 -1.25 -13.73 -10.56
CA TYR A 180 -2.20 -12.63 -10.69
C TYR A 180 -1.50 -11.38 -11.21
N TYR A 181 -2.26 -10.51 -11.81
CA TYR A 181 -1.83 -9.15 -12.11
C TYR A 181 -2.90 -8.16 -11.69
N SER A 182 -2.46 -6.96 -11.39
CA SER A 182 -3.33 -5.90 -10.92
C SER A 182 -2.90 -4.58 -11.53
N ILE A 183 -3.86 -3.79 -11.98
CA ILE A 183 -3.65 -2.42 -12.45
C ILE A 183 -4.62 -1.55 -11.65
N LYS A 184 -4.07 -0.62 -10.86
CA LYS A 184 -4.85 0.19 -9.94
C LYS A 184 -4.60 1.66 -10.18
N PRO A 185 -5.46 2.35 -10.96
CA PRO A 185 -5.47 3.81 -10.94
C PRO A 185 -6.01 4.33 -9.61
N GLU A 186 -5.40 5.39 -9.12
CA GLU A 186 -5.73 6.01 -7.85
C GLU A 186 -5.77 7.53 -7.99
N LEU A 187 -6.77 8.17 -7.38
CA LEU A 187 -6.84 9.61 -7.20
C LEU A 187 -6.94 9.90 -5.72
N GLY A 188 -6.15 10.83 -5.23
CA GLY A 188 -6.14 11.13 -3.82
C GLY A 188 -5.71 12.53 -3.49
N VAL A 189 -5.80 12.84 -2.21
CA VAL A 189 -5.32 14.07 -1.64
C VAL A 189 -4.66 13.78 -0.30
N GLU A 190 -3.52 14.42 -0.05
CA GLU A 190 -2.78 14.31 1.20
C GLU A 190 -2.62 15.66 1.85
N PHE A 191 -2.80 15.69 3.17
CA PHE A 191 -2.39 16.80 4.02
C PHE A 191 -1.10 16.45 4.72
N LYS A 192 -0.16 17.40 4.76
CA LYS A 192 1.10 17.22 5.46
C LYS A 192 1.33 18.35 6.46
N TYR A 193 1.81 18.00 7.63
CA TYR A 193 2.26 18.91 8.67
C TYR A 193 3.70 18.58 9.04
N LYS A 194 4.58 19.58 9.00
CA LYS A 194 6.00 19.43 9.33
C LYS A 194 6.33 20.18 10.61
N GLN A 195 6.96 19.49 11.55
CA GLN A 195 7.43 20.07 12.80
C GLN A 195 8.91 19.75 12.96
N PRO A 196 9.79 20.78 12.89
CA PRO A 196 11.19 20.59 13.26
C PRO A 196 11.28 20.29 14.77
N ILE A 197 11.98 19.22 15.12
CA ILE A 197 12.20 18.82 16.53
C ILE A 197 13.67 18.85 16.92
N GLY A 198 14.53 19.29 16.03
CA GLY A 198 15.96 19.43 16.24
C GLY A 198 16.64 19.99 15.01
N VAL A 199 17.94 20.16 15.07
CA VAL A 199 18.73 20.75 13.97
C VAL A 199 18.68 19.87 12.71
N ARG A 200 18.61 18.57 12.87
CA ARG A 200 18.64 17.59 11.78
C ARG A 200 17.43 16.67 11.73
N THR A 201 16.45 16.91 12.57
CA THR A 201 15.31 16.01 12.68
C THR A 201 14.02 16.80 12.46
N THR A 202 13.18 16.29 11.55
CA THR A 202 11.86 16.86 11.26
C THR A 202 10.81 15.75 11.42
N PHE A 203 9.78 16.04 12.18
CA PHE A 203 8.61 15.21 12.25
C PHE A 203 7.61 15.63 11.17
N THR A 204 7.13 14.70 10.37
CA THR A 204 6.12 14.97 9.36
C THR A 204 4.93 14.04 9.58
N ALA A 205 3.77 14.62 9.80
CA ALA A 205 2.51 13.89 9.86
C ALA A 205 1.75 14.07 8.55
N SER A 206 1.20 13.00 8.03
CA SER A 206 0.41 13.01 6.79
C SER A 206 -0.93 12.33 7.02
N LEU A 207 -1.97 12.94 6.48
CA LEU A 207 -3.32 12.38 6.47
C LEU A 207 -3.85 12.46 5.04
N GLY A 208 -4.34 11.35 4.52
CA GLY A 208 -4.83 11.31 3.16
C GLY A 208 -6.09 10.50 2.98
N ALA A 209 -6.78 10.79 1.90
CA ALA A 209 -7.90 10.01 1.41
C ALA A 209 -7.74 9.79 -0.09
N ALA A 210 -8.06 8.60 -0.56
CA ALA A 210 -7.91 8.25 -1.95
C ALA A 210 -9.04 7.33 -2.43
N TYR A 211 -9.33 7.45 -3.71
CA TYR A 211 -10.19 6.53 -4.45
C TYR A 211 -9.32 5.71 -5.40
N GLU A 212 -9.47 4.40 -5.33
CA GLU A 212 -8.69 3.46 -6.13
C GLU A 212 -9.64 2.51 -6.86
N ASN A 213 -9.35 2.24 -8.13
CA ASN A 213 -10.07 1.28 -8.94
C ASN A 213 -9.11 0.18 -9.38
N GLU A 214 -9.55 -1.07 -9.30
CA GLU A 214 -8.74 -2.20 -9.71
C GLU A 214 -9.23 -2.74 -11.05
N LEU A 215 -8.36 -2.75 -12.05
CA LEU A 215 -8.63 -3.20 -13.42
C LEU A 215 -7.99 -4.55 -13.73
N GLY A 216 -7.26 -5.14 -12.78
CA GLY A 216 -6.57 -6.39 -12.98
C GLY A 216 -7.45 -7.61 -12.75
N LYS A 217 -6.89 -8.78 -13.03
CA LYS A 217 -7.50 -10.07 -12.72
C LYS A 217 -6.88 -10.71 -11.49
N VAL A 218 -7.73 -11.00 -10.52
CA VAL A 218 -7.45 -11.94 -9.45
C VAL A 218 -8.57 -12.98 -9.53
N GLY A 219 -8.30 -14.06 -10.24
CA GLY A 219 -9.37 -14.98 -10.64
C GLY A 219 -10.30 -14.36 -11.69
N ASP A 220 -11.62 -14.50 -11.54
CA ASP A 220 -12.61 -14.01 -12.50
C ASP A 220 -13.20 -12.64 -12.16
N ALA A 221 -12.60 -11.93 -11.22
CA ALA A 221 -13.13 -10.64 -10.75
C ALA A 221 -12.55 -9.45 -11.53
N ASP A 222 -13.41 -8.73 -12.20
CA ASP A 222 -13.05 -7.52 -12.94
C ASP A 222 -13.65 -6.28 -12.28
N ASN A 223 -12.96 -5.13 -12.38
CA ASN A 223 -13.44 -3.80 -11.97
C ASN A 223 -13.91 -3.68 -10.53
N LYS A 224 -12.99 -3.37 -9.64
CA LYS A 224 -13.26 -3.19 -8.21
C LYS A 224 -12.95 -1.76 -7.78
N ALA A 225 -13.86 -1.17 -7.03
CA ALA A 225 -13.67 0.17 -6.46
C ALA A 225 -13.23 0.06 -4.99
N ARG A 226 -12.26 0.88 -4.60
CA ARG A 226 -11.71 0.89 -3.25
C ARG A 226 -11.54 2.31 -2.74
N VAL A 227 -11.96 2.55 -1.50
CA VAL A 227 -11.71 3.81 -0.80
C VAL A 227 -10.66 3.57 0.28
N ARG A 228 -9.63 4.40 0.28
CA ARG A 228 -8.49 4.28 1.19
C ARG A 228 -8.35 5.52 2.05
N TYR A 229 -8.19 5.31 3.36
CA TYR A 229 -7.85 6.35 4.33
C TYR A 229 -6.46 6.05 4.89
N THR A 230 -5.55 7.00 4.77
CA THR A 230 -4.15 6.79 5.13
C THR A 230 -3.69 7.79 6.18
N ASN A 231 -3.12 7.29 7.27
CA ASN A 231 -2.35 8.07 8.24
C ASN A 231 -0.89 7.64 8.15
N ALA A 232 0.02 8.59 8.08
CA ALA A 232 1.43 8.27 8.06
C ALA A 232 2.23 9.29 8.85
N ASP A 233 3.08 8.79 9.73
CA ASP A 233 4.05 9.59 10.48
C ASP A 233 5.44 9.33 9.94
N TRP A 234 6.22 10.41 9.78
CA TRP A 234 7.53 10.34 9.19
C TRP A 234 8.57 10.98 10.10
N PHE A 235 9.68 10.30 10.31
CA PHE A 235 10.87 10.87 10.91
C PHE A 235 11.94 10.99 9.83
N ASN A 236 12.41 12.21 9.60
CA ASN A 236 13.49 12.48 8.66
C ASN A 236 14.77 12.76 9.45
N ILE A 237 15.79 11.96 9.20
CA ILE A 237 17.11 12.15 9.78
C ILE A 237 18.05 12.52 8.63
N ARG A 238 18.64 13.69 8.74
CA ARG A 238 19.62 14.17 7.76
C ARG A 238 21.01 13.87 8.27
N GLY A 239 21.70 13.06 7.53
CA GLY A 239 23.08 12.73 7.82
C GLY A 239 24.08 13.58 7.07
#